data_13d6307059ad6617bb60147416a94330
#
_entry.id   13d6307059ad6617bb60147416a94330
#
_cell.length_a   1.000
_cell.length_b   1.000
_cell.length_c   1.000
_cell.angle_alpha   90.00
_cell.angle_beta   90.00
_cell.angle_gamma   90.00
#
_symmetry.space_group_name_H-M   'P 1'
#
loop_
_entity.id
_entity.type
_entity.pdbx_description
1 polymer ?
#
loop_
_entity_poly.entity_id
_entity_poly.type
_entity_poly.pdbx_seq_one_letter_code
_entity_poly.pdbx_strand_id
1 'polypeptide(L)' 'DEPERSMARLHYGTTMTFDLDPTTTRQVTETIGAHASRGGWITFNDRDGRPWSILVTPGIPICLEADPEPPAG' A
#
# COMPACT_ATOMS: atom_id res chain seq x y z
N ASP A 1 -13.47 8.01 18.32
CA ASP A 1 -12.91 7.55 18.09
C ASP A 1 -11.92 7.63 17.22
N GLU A 2 -11.04 7.08 16.87
CA GLU A 2 -10.13 7.19 16.10
C GLU A 2 -10.11 6.35 15.12
N PRO A 3 -10.63 6.64 14.14
CA PRO A 3 -10.84 5.87 13.07
C PRO A 3 -9.67 5.45 12.34
N GLU A 4 -8.66 6.18 12.34
CA GLU A 4 -7.64 5.82 11.54
C GLU A 4 -6.69 5.00 12.20
N ARG A 5 -6.97 4.04 12.91
CA ARG A 5 -6.04 3.31 13.41
C ARG A 5 -5.50 2.27 12.58
N SER A 6 -6.08 1.88 11.50
CA SER A 6 -5.58 0.89 10.62
C SER A 6 -4.73 1.48 9.59
N MET A 7 -3.53 1.81 9.85
CA MET A 7 -2.67 2.33 8.87
C MET A 7 -1.83 1.25 8.30
N ALA A 8 -1.35 1.40 7.11
CA ALA A 8 -0.52 0.44 6.43
C ALA A 8 0.69 1.10 5.85
N ARG A 9 1.74 0.34 5.67
CA ARG A 9 2.95 0.84 5.08
C ARG A 9 3.30 -0.05 3.91
N LEU A 10 3.46 0.54 2.74
CA LEU A 10 3.80 -0.19 1.54
C LEU A 10 5.30 -0.10 1.33
N HIS A 11 5.95 -1.25 1.28
CA HIS A 11 7.37 -1.33 1.02
C HIS A 11 7.57 -1.71 -0.44
N TYR A 12 8.28 -0.87 -1.17
CA TYR A 12 8.48 -1.09 -2.59
C TYR A 12 9.97 -1.20 -2.83
N GLY A 13 10.41 -2.34 -3.30
CA GLY A 13 11.81 -2.60 -3.47
C GLY A 13 12.48 -2.75 -2.12
N THR A 14 13.66 -2.24 -1.98
CA THR A 14 14.37 -2.36 -0.72
C THR A 14 14.55 -1.02 -0.01
N THR A 15 14.16 0.08 -0.66
CA THR A 15 14.45 1.38 -0.08
C THR A 15 13.25 2.30 0.01
N MET A 16 12.16 2.03 -0.68
CA MET A 16 11.02 2.94 -0.71
C MET A 16 9.93 2.47 0.22
N THR A 17 9.34 3.40 0.93
CA THR A 17 8.26 3.10 1.85
C THR A 17 7.22 4.18 1.76
N PHE A 18 5.96 3.82 1.72
CA PHE A 18 4.87 4.76 1.63
C PHE A 18 3.86 4.48 2.71
N ASP A 19 3.41 5.53 3.42
CA ASP A 19 2.37 5.38 4.43
C ASP A 19 1.02 5.59 3.76
N LEU A 20 0.10 4.69 3.97
CA LEU A 20 -1.19 4.72 3.31
C LEU A 20 -2.32 4.74 4.32
N ASP A 21 -3.39 5.43 3.98
CA ASP A 21 -4.58 5.39 4.81
C ASP A 21 -5.39 4.14 4.47
N PRO A 22 -6.40 3.80 5.23
CA PRO A 22 -7.11 2.54 5.01
C PRO A 22 -7.77 2.43 3.65
N THR A 23 -8.33 3.52 3.15
CA THR A 23 -9.00 3.49 1.85
C THR A 23 -8.00 3.27 0.75
N THR A 24 -6.89 3.99 0.77
CA THR A 24 -5.87 3.83 -0.24
C THR A 24 -5.22 2.46 -0.13
N THR A 25 -5.06 1.94 1.08
CA THR A 25 -4.51 0.62 1.27
C THR A 25 -5.35 -0.42 0.54
N ARG A 26 -6.67 -0.33 0.66
CA ARG A 26 -7.52 -1.28 -0.01
C ARG A 26 -7.40 -1.16 -1.52
N GLN A 27 -7.40 0.05 -2.04
CA GLN A 27 -7.30 0.26 -3.45
C GLN A 27 -5.98 -0.24 -4.00
N VAL A 28 -4.89 0.04 -3.31
CA VAL A 28 -3.58 -0.37 -3.75
C VAL A 28 -3.46 -1.89 -3.72
N THR A 29 -3.99 -2.53 -2.68
CA THR A 29 -3.93 -3.97 -2.57
C THR A 29 -4.64 -4.63 -3.74
N GLU A 30 -5.82 -4.12 -4.09
CA GLU A 30 -6.56 -4.69 -5.20
C GLU A 30 -5.84 -4.45 -6.51
N THR A 31 -5.28 -3.27 -6.69
CA THR A 31 -4.62 -2.95 -7.93
C THR A 31 -3.33 -3.76 -8.10
N ILE A 32 -2.58 -3.95 -7.02
CA ILE A 32 -1.39 -4.75 -7.10
C ILE A 32 -1.76 -6.19 -7.46
N GLY A 33 -2.83 -6.71 -6.86
CA GLY A 33 -3.26 -8.05 -7.19
C GLY A 33 -3.62 -8.21 -8.65
N ALA A 34 -4.25 -7.19 -9.22
CA ALA A 34 -4.64 -7.25 -10.60
C ALA A 34 -3.45 -7.19 -11.55
N HIS A 35 -2.36 -6.57 -11.14
CA HIS A 35 -1.20 -6.41 -12.00
C HIS A 35 -0.06 -7.36 -11.68
N ALA A 36 -0.19 -8.18 -10.66
CA ALA A 36 0.94 -8.95 -10.17
C ALA A 36 1.52 -9.89 -11.20
N SER A 37 0.71 -10.48 -12.05
CA SER A 37 1.21 -11.45 -13.01
C SER A 37 1.64 -10.81 -14.31
N ARG A 38 1.06 -9.63 -14.67
CA ARG A 38 1.40 -9.02 -15.93
C ARG A 38 2.33 -7.86 -15.79
N GLY A 39 2.36 -7.25 -14.63
CA GLY A 39 3.07 -6.02 -14.46
C GLY A 39 2.25 -4.83 -14.90
N GLY A 40 2.60 -3.67 -14.48
CA GLY A 40 1.91 -2.45 -14.86
C GLY A 40 2.16 -1.36 -13.87
N TRP A 41 1.79 -0.14 -14.26
CA TRP A 41 1.96 1.00 -13.38
C TRP A 41 0.70 1.22 -12.58
N ILE A 42 0.87 1.52 -11.30
CA ILE A 42 -0.26 1.90 -10.48
C ILE A 42 0.02 3.28 -9.92
N THR A 43 -1.03 4.03 -9.66
CA THR A 43 -0.92 5.37 -9.12
C THR A 43 -1.76 5.45 -7.87
N PHE A 44 -1.23 6.08 -6.85
CA PHE A 44 -1.97 6.25 -5.62
C PHE A 44 -1.45 7.49 -4.90
N ASN A 45 -2.19 7.96 -3.91
CA ASN A 45 -1.73 9.05 -3.08
C ASN A 45 -1.34 8.50 -1.73
N ASP A 46 -0.23 8.99 -1.19
CA ASP A 46 0.17 8.54 0.12
C ASP A 46 -0.65 9.26 1.18
N ARG A 47 -0.35 9.04 2.42
CA ARG A 47 -1.11 9.61 3.49
C ARG A 47 -1.05 11.12 3.51
N ASP A 48 0.01 11.70 3.03
CA ASP A 48 0.16 13.13 2.96
C ASP A 48 -0.48 13.72 1.72
N GLY A 49 -1.09 12.91 0.90
CA GLY A 49 -1.74 13.39 -0.31
C GLY A 49 -0.83 13.53 -1.51
N ARG A 50 0.38 13.03 -1.43
CA ARG A 50 1.27 13.11 -2.56
C ARG A 50 1.01 12.00 -3.53
N PRO A 51 0.96 12.30 -4.82
CA PRO A 51 0.71 11.24 -5.81
C PRO A 51 1.99 10.49 -6.14
N TRP A 52 1.86 9.20 -6.28
CA TRP A 52 2.98 8.34 -6.61
C TRP A 52 2.56 7.37 -7.70
N SER A 53 3.51 7.03 -8.56
CA SER A 53 3.29 5.99 -9.56
C SER A 53 4.42 5.00 -9.41
N ILE A 54 4.10 3.73 -9.25
CA ILE A 54 5.11 2.71 -9.12
C ILE A 54 4.83 1.60 -10.13
N LEU A 55 5.88 0.90 -10.51
CA LEU A 55 5.77 -0.19 -11.45
C LEU A 55 5.64 -1.49 -10.70
N VAL A 56 4.53 -2.18 -10.88
CA VAL A 56 4.31 -3.46 -10.25
C VAL A 56 4.81 -4.52 -11.20
N THR A 57 5.77 -5.33 -10.75
CA THR A 57 6.35 -6.35 -11.61
C THR A 57 6.88 -7.44 -10.70
N PRO A 58 6.89 -8.69 -11.15
CA PRO A 58 7.39 -9.77 -10.31
C PRO A 58 8.86 -9.61 -9.91
N GLY A 59 9.62 -8.82 -10.65
CA GLY A 59 11.02 -8.66 -10.31
C GLY A 59 11.30 -7.68 -9.18
N ILE A 60 10.30 -6.92 -8.74
CA ILE A 60 10.50 -5.97 -7.67
C ILE A 60 9.69 -6.40 -6.46
N PRO A 61 10.30 -6.61 -5.32
CA PRO A 61 9.53 -7.06 -4.15
C PRO A 61 8.63 -5.95 -3.64
N ILE A 62 7.39 -6.28 -3.35
CA ILE A 62 6.42 -5.35 -2.82
C ILE A 62 5.78 -6.03 -1.62
N CYS A 63 5.77 -5.34 -0.50
CA CYS A 63 5.22 -5.90 0.72
C CYS A 63 4.33 -4.86 1.37
N LEU A 64 3.18 -5.26 1.83
CA LEU A 64 2.26 -4.37 2.51
C LEU A 64 2.20 -4.76 3.97
N GLU A 65 2.63 -3.84 4.80
CA GLU A 65 2.67 -4.08 6.22
C GLU A 65 1.52 -3.32 6.87
N ALA A 66 0.63 -3.99 7.54
CA ALA A 66 -0.48 -3.34 8.19
C ALA A 66 -0.27 -3.38 9.69
N ASP A 67 -0.66 -2.30 10.34
CA ASP A 67 -0.58 -2.28 11.78
C ASP A 67 -1.57 -3.27 12.35
N PRO A 68 -1.17 -3.99 13.37
CA PRO A 68 -2.11 -4.93 13.97
C PRO A 68 -3.23 -4.18 14.65
N GLU A 69 -4.44 -4.72 14.54
CA GLU A 69 -5.51 -4.10 15.19
C GLU A 69 -5.45 -4.35 16.65
N PRO A 70 -5.79 -3.41 17.50
CA PRO A 70 -5.79 -3.65 18.92
C PRO A 70 -6.87 -4.64 19.27
N PRO A 71 -6.67 -5.38 20.31
CA PRO A 71 -7.68 -6.33 20.72
C PRO A 71 -8.96 -5.65 21.06
N ALA A 72 -10.02 -6.31 20.83
CA ALA A 72 -11.28 -5.70 21.01
C ALA A 72 -11.55 -5.58 22.42
N GLY A 73 -11.22 -5.84 23.24
CA GLY A 73 -11.62 -5.66 24.54
C GLY A 73 -11.40 -4.78 25.34
#